data_b32e3837fdd7700f6c445229b35dc993
#
_entry.id   b32e3837fdd7700f6c445229b35dc993
#
_cell.length_a   1.000
_cell.length_b   1.000
_cell.length_c   1.000
_cell.angle_alpha   90.00
_cell.angle_beta   90.00
_cell.angle_gamma   90.00
#
_symmetry.space_group_name_H-M   'P 1'
#
loop_
_entity.id
_entity.type
_entity.pdbx_description
1 polymer ?
#
loop_
_entity_poly.entity_id
_entity_poly.type
_entity_poly.pdbx_seq_one_letter_code
_entity_poly.pdbx_strand_id
1 'polypeptide(L)'
;MVSDFRKGRYNLMKIYVGIDIAKLNHFAAAISSDGEIIIEPFKFTNDADGFQLLVSKLESFDKNSLIIGLESTAHYGDNLVRYLVTELYQVCVLNPIKTCQMRKNNVRKTKTDKVGTYVIAKTLMMQDNLRFVSFFDLDMTDLKALGRFRQKTIKQRTRLKIQLTT
;
A
#
# COMPACT_ATOMS: atom_id res chain seq x y z
N MET A 1 22.38 22.55 11.88
CA MET A 1 23.52 21.89 11.18
C MET A 1 23.48 20.35 11.19
N VAL A 2 22.84 19.69 12.15
CA VAL A 2 22.75 18.20 12.21
C VAL A 2 21.68 17.64 11.24
N SER A 3 20.67 18.43 10.83
CA SER A 3 19.58 18.01 9.94
C SER A 3 20.00 17.82 8.47
N ASP A 4 20.97 18.59 7.98
CA ASP A 4 21.38 18.54 6.56
C ASP A 4 22.26 17.34 6.24
N PHE A 5 23.09 16.89 7.19
CA PHE A 5 23.93 15.70 7.00
C PHE A 5 23.09 14.40 6.90
N ARG A 6 21.94 14.33 7.54
CA ARG A 6 21.02 13.19 7.42
C ARG A 6 20.32 13.18 6.06
N LYS A 7 19.85 14.32 5.54
CA LYS A 7 19.21 14.42 4.22
C LYS A 7 20.10 13.93 3.08
N GLY A 8 21.38 14.30 3.07
CA GLY A 8 22.31 13.86 2.01
C GLY A 8 22.61 12.35 2.02
N ARG A 9 22.53 11.70 3.18
CA ARG A 9 22.76 10.25 3.32
C ARG A 9 21.60 9.42 2.74
N TYR A 10 20.36 9.90 2.85
CA TYR A 10 19.19 9.19 2.37
C TYR A 10 18.96 9.29 0.85
N ASN A 11 19.60 10.24 0.16
CA ASN A 11 19.52 10.34 -1.31
C ASN A 11 20.24 9.19 -2.04
N LEU A 12 21.10 8.43 -1.37
CA LEU A 12 21.82 7.28 -1.93
C LEU A 12 21.25 5.92 -1.44
N MET A 13 20.33 5.93 -0.47
CA MET A 13 19.81 4.71 0.15
C MET A 13 18.34 4.52 -0.21
N LYS A 14 17.94 3.29 -0.50
CA LYS A 14 16.52 2.95 -0.66
C LYS A 14 15.79 3.06 0.67
N ILE A 15 14.59 3.61 0.62
CA ILE A 15 13.68 3.77 1.76
C ILE A 15 12.42 2.96 1.46
N TYR A 16 12.07 2.08 2.38
CA TYR A 16 10.94 1.19 2.27
C TYR A 16 9.80 1.68 3.15
N VAL A 17 8.70 2.07 2.52
CA VAL A 17 7.49 2.56 3.20
C VAL A 17 6.48 1.43 3.27
N GLY A 18 6.14 0.99 4.46
CA GLY A 18 5.10 -0.01 4.69
C GLY A 18 3.78 0.64 5.09
N ILE A 19 2.70 0.32 4.38
CA ILE A 19 1.36 0.84 4.66
C ILE A 19 0.43 -0.31 5.04
N ASP A 20 -0.11 -0.25 6.25
CA ASP A 20 -1.16 -1.17 6.72
C ASP A 20 -2.53 -0.56 6.43
N ILE A 21 -3.32 -1.26 5.62
CA ILE A 21 -4.59 -0.78 5.06
C ILE A 21 -5.75 -1.20 5.95
N ALA A 22 -6.61 -0.22 6.30
CA ALA A 22 -7.89 -0.48 6.93
C ALA A 22 -8.99 0.39 6.32
N LYS A 23 -10.24 0.13 6.65
CA LYS A 23 -11.41 0.74 5.99
C LYS A 23 -11.43 2.27 6.09
N LEU A 24 -11.18 2.82 7.26
CA LEU A 24 -11.30 4.26 7.54
C LEU A 24 -9.94 4.95 7.71
N ASN A 25 -8.98 4.25 8.28
CA ASN A 25 -7.69 4.81 8.62
C ASN A 25 -6.58 3.83 8.24
N HIS A 26 -5.52 4.34 7.69
CA HIS A 26 -4.32 3.60 7.37
C HIS A 26 -3.20 3.97 8.33
N PHE A 27 -2.21 3.10 8.45
CA PHE A 27 -0.96 3.39 9.16
C PHE A 27 0.20 3.26 8.18
N ALA A 28 1.19 4.16 8.28
CA ALA A 28 2.41 4.08 7.49
C ALA A 28 3.64 4.28 8.37
N ALA A 29 4.72 3.61 8.01
CA ALA A 29 6.06 3.81 8.57
C ALA A 29 7.10 3.64 7.47
N ALA A 30 8.29 4.19 7.66
CA ALA A 30 9.38 4.03 6.73
C ALA A 30 10.66 3.57 7.42
N ILE A 31 11.39 2.67 6.76
CA ILE A 31 12.70 2.18 7.18
C ILE A 31 13.73 2.37 6.06
N SER A 32 14.99 2.52 6.43
CA SER A 32 16.11 2.51 5.48
C SER A 32 16.44 1.08 5.01
N SER A 33 17.30 0.96 4.00
CA SER A 33 17.88 -0.32 3.57
C SER A 33 18.69 -1.02 4.67
N ASP A 34 19.13 -0.30 5.70
CA ASP A 34 19.84 -0.86 6.86
C ASP A 34 18.88 -1.26 8.00
N GLY A 35 17.58 -1.03 7.80
CA GLY A 35 16.54 -1.34 8.79
C GLY A 35 16.35 -0.27 9.86
N GLU A 36 17.00 0.91 9.74
CA GLU A 36 16.78 2.04 10.64
C GLU A 36 15.41 2.68 10.40
N ILE A 37 14.73 3.09 11.46
CA ILE A 37 13.45 3.77 11.38
C ILE A 37 13.69 5.20 10.89
N ILE A 38 13.11 5.53 9.73
CA ILE A 38 13.17 6.86 9.10
C ILE A 38 11.93 7.68 9.45
N ILE A 39 10.75 7.04 9.39
CA ILE A 39 9.47 7.63 9.77
C ILE A 39 8.80 6.66 10.73
N GLU A 40 8.51 7.16 11.93
CA GLU A 40 7.74 6.44 12.94
C GLU A 40 6.31 6.16 12.45
N PRO A 41 5.67 5.08 12.90
CA PRO A 41 4.31 4.77 12.50
C PRO A 41 3.34 5.90 12.82
N PHE A 42 2.68 6.40 11.80
CA PHE A 42 1.65 7.42 11.90
C PHE A 42 0.36 6.97 11.23
N LYS A 43 -0.73 7.54 11.68
CA LYS A 43 -2.08 7.29 11.19
C LYS A 43 -2.48 8.35 10.18
N PHE A 44 -3.20 7.97 9.12
CA PHE A 44 -3.83 8.87 8.17
C PHE A 44 -5.17 8.30 7.70
N THR A 45 -6.08 9.16 7.26
CA THR A 45 -7.43 8.79 6.81
C THR A 45 -7.44 8.26 5.38
N ASN A 46 -8.46 7.45 5.05
CA ASN A 46 -8.64 6.92 3.69
C ASN A 46 -9.43 7.91 2.82
N ASP A 47 -8.88 9.10 2.65
CA ASP A 47 -9.43 10.22 1.88
C ASP A 47 -8.30 11.11 1.32
N ALA A 48 -8.68 12.15 0.58
CA ALA A 48 -7.72 13.05 -0.05
C ALA A 48 -6.78 13.73 0.96
N ASP A 49 -7.31 14.17 2.11
CA ASP A 49 -6.51 14.85 3.14
C ASP A 49 -5.47 13.91 3.77
N GLY A 50 -5.88 12.67 4.05
CA GLY A 50 -4.97 11.65 4.54
C GLY A 50 -3.89 11.27 3.52
N PHE A 51 -4.22 11.21 2.25
CA PHE A 51 -3.24 10.93 1.19
C PHE A 51 -2.24 12.07 1.03
N GLN A 52 -2.70 13.33 1.13
CA GLN A 52 -1.82 14.49 1.16
C GLN A 52 -0.90 14.49 2.38
N LEU A 53 -1.41 14.12 3.56
CA LEU A 53 -0.60 13.97 4.76
C LEU A 53 0.51 12.92 4.56
N LEU A 54 0.20 11.78 3.95
CA LEU A 54 1.20 10.76 3.61
C LEU A 54 2.29 11.34 2.70
N VAL A 55 1.89 11.98 1.60
CA VAL A 55 2.81 12.57 0.61
C VAL A 55 3.68 13.64 1.26
N SER A 56 3.11 14.55 2.06
CA SER A 56 3.88 15.61 2.75
C SER A 56 5.01 15.07 3.64
N LYS A 57 4.80 13.89 4.24
CA LYS A 57 5.86 13.22 5.01
C LYS A 57 6.94 12.57 4.14
N LEU A 58 6.63 12.26 2.89
CA LEU A 58 7.55 11.63 1.94
C LEU A 58 8.30 12.64 1.06
N GLU A 59 7.80 13.88 0.94
CA GLU A 59 8.38 14.94 0.08
C GLU A 59 9.84 15.29 0.39
N SER A 60 10.30 15.02 1.61
CA SER A 60 11.71 15.26 1.97
C SER A 60 12.69 14.25 1.37
N PHE A 61 12.21 13.21 0.70
CA PHE A 61 13.00 12.13 0.11
C PHE A 61 12.85 12.13 -1.40
N ASP A 62 13.88 11.66 -2.11
CA ASP A 62 13.80 11.45 -3.55
C ASP A 62 12.80 10.32 -3.86
N LYS A 63 11.83 10.58 -4.74
CA LYS A 63 10.83 9.59 -5.17
C LYS A 63 11.44 8.31 -5.74
N ASN A 64 12.59 8.41 -6.40
CA ASN A 64 13.29 7.25 -6.97
C ASN A 64 13.92 6.34 -5.89
N SER A 65 14.18 6.89 -4.71
CA SER A 65 14.69 6.12 -3.57
C SER A 65 13.59 5.48 -2.74
N LEU A 66 12.33 5.92 -2.91
CA LEU A 66 11.18 5.45 -2.15
C LEU A 66 10.53 4.23 -2.82
N ILE A 67 10.34 3.18 -2.05
CA ILE A 67 9.56 1.99 -2.43
C ILE A 67 8.42 1.85 -1.45
N ILE A 68 7.18 2.01 -1.93
CA ILE A 68 5.98 1.96 -1.10
C ILE A 68 5.31 0.60 -1.26
N GLY A 69 5.02 -0.06 -0.16
CA GLY A 69 4.30 -1.32 -0.16
C GLY A 69 3.09 -1.33 0.74
N LEU A 70 2.07 -2.04 0.29
CA LEU A 70 0.86 -2.30 1.04
C LEU A 70 0.39 -3.73 0.83
N GLU A 71 -0.34 -4.28 1.80
CA GLU A 71 -0.96 -5.59 1.64
C GLU A 71 -2.21 -5.51 0.75
N SER A 72 -2.40 -6.52 -0.11
CA SER A 72 -3.66 -6.69 -0.87
C SER A 72 -4.77 -7.16 0.07
N THR A 73 -5.33 -6.25 0.86
CA THR A 73 -6.46 -6.51 1.75
C THR A 73 -7.70 -5.81 1.24
N ALA A 74 -8.59 -6.56 0.59
CA ALA A 74 -9.85 -6.04 0.01
C ALA A 74 -9.64 -4.79 -0.87
N HIS A 75 -10.72 -4.06 -1.21
CA HIS A 75 -10.67 -2.87 -2.08
C HIS A 75 -10.34 -1.56 -1.36
N TYR A 76 -10.01 -1.61 -0.06
CA TYR A 76 -9.80 -0.38 0.72
C TYR A 76 -8.54 0.40 0.35
N GLY A 77 -7.57 -0.27 -0.27
CA GLY A 77 -6.32 0.34 -0.71
C GLY A 77 -6.34 0.84 -2.16
N ASP A 78 -7.36 0.51 -2.96
CA ASP A 78 -7.36 0.77 -4.41
C ASP A 78 -7.22 2.27 -4.73
N ASN A 79 -7.92 3.13 -4.00
CA ASN A 79 -7.83 4.59 -4.18
C ASN A 79 -6.45 5.14 -3.81
N LEU A 80 -5.86 4.65 -2.73
CA LEU A 80 -4.52 5.04 -2.31
C LEU A 80 -3.47 4.60 -3.32
N VAL A 81 -3.55 3.35 -3.82
CA VAL A 81 -2.63 2.84 -4.86
C VAL A 81 -2.73 3.71 -6.11
N ARG A 82 -3.94 4.01 -6.58
CA ARG A 82 -4.15 4.89 -7.73
C ARG A 82 -3.54 6.27 -7.51
N TYR A 83 -3.80 6.89 -6.37
CA TYR A 83 -3.26 8.19 -6.01
C TYR A 83 -1.73 8.20 -6.03
N LEU A 84 -1.09 7.23 -5.37
CA LEU A 84 0.37 7.14 -5.29
C LEU A 84 1.02 6.86 -6.66
N VAL A 85 0.41 6.01 -7.50
CA VAL A 85 0.90 5.75 -8.87
C VAL A 85 0.75 7.00 -9.74
N THR A 86 -0.35 7.76 -9.59
CA THR A 86 -0.55 9.04 -10.30
C THR A 86 0.48 10.08 -9.88
N GLU A 87 0.87 10.08 -8.60
CA GLU A 87 1.95 10.91 -8.05
C GLU A 87 3.36 10.39 -8.40
N LEU A 88 3.46 9.36 -9.25
CA LEU A 88 4.71 8.76 -9.76
C LEU A 88 5.57 8.11 -8.66
N TYR A 89 4.97 7.60 -7.60
CA TYR A 89 5.67 6.76 -6.62
C TYR A 89 5.78 5.31 -7.11
N GLN A 90 6.84 4.63 -6.69
CA GLN A 90 7.03 3.20 -6.92
C GLN A 90 6.19 2.42 -5.89
N VAL A 91 5.06 1.86 -6.32
CA VAL A 91 4.10 1.17 -5.46
C VAL A 91 4.11 -0.34 -5.73
N CYS A 92 4.20 -1.14 -4.66
CA CYS A 92 4.17 -2.59 -4.71
C CYS A 92 3.01 -3.12 -3.85
N VAL A 93 2.17 -3.98 -4.42
CA VAL A 93 1.09 -4.65 -3.67
C VAL A 93 1.58 -6.05 -3.27
N LEU A 94 1.70 -6.27 -1.97
CA LEU A 94 2.22 -7.50 -1.39
C LEU A 94 1.12 -8.55 -1.18
N ASN A 95 1.48 -9.81 -1.41
CA ASN A 95 0.61 -10.93 -1.05
C ASN A 95 0.61 -11.09 0.49
N PRO A 96 -0.58 -11.11 1.15
CA PRO A 96 -0.71 -11.30 2.59
C PRO A 96 -0.04 -12.57 3.13
N ILE A 97 0.13 -13.59 2.31
CA ILE A 97 0.83 -14.82 2.72
C ILE A 97 2.29 -14.53 3.07
N LYS A 98 2.97 -13.68 2.28
CA LYS A 98 4.38 -13.33 2.51
C LYS A 98 4.57 -12.52 3.80
N THR A 99 3.71 -11.53 4.01
CA THR A 99 3.75 -10.71 5.22
C THR A 99 3.35 -11.51 6.46
N CYS A 100 2.43 -12.47 6.33
CA CYS A 100 2.07 -13.39 7.41
C CYS A 100 3.23 -14.30 7.82
N GLN A 101 4.01 -14.80 6.86
CA GLN A 101 5.22 -15.60 7.14
C GLN A 101 6.26 -14.77 7.90
N MET A 102 6.47 -13.51 7.50
CA MET A 102 7.36 -12.59 8.22
C MET A 102 6.89 -12.29 9.64
N ARG A 103 5.58 -12.15 9.87
CA ARG A 103 5.01 -11.98 11.23
C ARG A 103 5.28 -13.17 12.12
N LYS A 104 5.22 -14.39 11.60
CA LYS A 104 5.49 -15.62 12.36
C LYS A 104 6.95 -15.74 12.82
N ASN A 105 7.88 -15.22 12.02
CA ASN A 105 9.31 -15.24 12.34
C ASN A 105 9.70 -14.17 13.38
N ASN A 106 8.87 -13.17 13.62
CA ASN A 106 9.08 -12.17 14.66
C ASN A 106 8.49 -12.68 16.00
N VAL A 107 9.35 -12.98 16.95
CA VAL A 107 9.06 -13.60 18.26
C VAL A 107 8.11 -12.78 19.17
N ARG A 108 7.82 -11.52 18.85
CA ARG A 108 6.89 -10.68 19.63
C ARG A 108 5.48 -10.71 19.06
N LYS A 109 4.59 -11.42 19.76
CA LYS A 109 3.16 -11.64 19.39
C LYS A 109 2.23 -10.41 19.55
N THR A 110 2.71 -9.21 19.75
CA THR A 110 1.84 -8.03 19.85
C THR A 110 1.41 -7.54 18.47
N LYS A 111 0.17 -7.89 18.08
CA LYS A 111 -0.48 -7.43 16.86
C LYS A 111 -0.99 -6.00 17.10
N THR A 112 -0.19 -5.00 16.75
CA THR A 112 -0.64 -3.60 16.67
C THR A 112 -0.46 -3.13 15.22
N ASP A 113 -1.30 -2.20 14.77
CA ASP A 113 -1.23 -1.62 13.42
C ASP A 113 0.16 -1.01 13.15
N LYS A 114 0.81 -0.50 14.20
CA LYS A 114 2.20 -0.02 14.16
C LYS A 114 3.21 -1.12 13.79
N VAL A 115 3.02 -2.33 14.32
CA VAL A 115 3.88 -3.49 13.98
C VAL A 115 3.61 -3.96 12.56
N GLY A 116 2.36 -3.86 12.07
CA GLY A 116 1.97 -4.19 10.71
C GLY A 116 2.78 -3.42 9.67
N THR A 117 2.93 -2.11 9.86
CA THR A 117 3.68 -1.24 8.91
C THR A 117 5.15 -1.64 8.79
N TYR A 118 5.82 -1.95 9.90
CA TYR A 118 7.22 -2.39 9.87
C TYR A 118 7.39 -3.76 9.22
N VAL A 119 6.44 -4.69 9.43
CA VAL A 119 6.48 -6.00 8.77
C VAL A 119 6.36 -5.84 7.27
N ILE A 120 5.47 -4.98 6.78
CA ILE A 120 5.31 -4.68 5.36
C ILE A 120 6.61 -4.08 4.80
N ALA A 121 7.17 -3.06 5.45
CA ALA A 121 8.41 -2.42 5.03
C ALA A 121 9.59 -3.41 4.99
N LYS A 122 9.74 -4.26 6.00
CA LYS A 122 10.76 -5.31 6.02
C LYS A 122 10.54 -6.37 4.95
N THR A 123 9.29 -6.74 4.67
CA THR A 123 8.96 -7.69 3.61
C THR A 123 9.37 -7.13 2.24
N LEU A 124 9.16 -5.83 1.99
CA LEU A 124 9.65 -5.15 0.79
C LEU A 124 11.18 -5.19 0.68
N MET A 125 11.85 -4.84 1.77
CA MET A 125 13.32 -4.80 1.84
C MET A 125 13.97 -6.15 1.52
N MET A 126 13.31 -7.26 1.92
CA MET A 126 13.83 -8.62 1.75
C MET A 126 13.41 -9.28 0.42
N GLN A 127 12.63 -8.62 -0.43
CA GLN A 127 12.24 -9.17 -1.73
C GLN A 127 13.18 -8.71 -2.84
N ASP A 128 13.83 -9.66 -3.52
CA ASP A 128 14.72 -9.39 -4.66
C ASP A 128 13.95 -8.94 -5.91
N ASN A 129 12.72 -9.46 -6.12
CA ASN A 129 11.89 -9.18 -7.28
C ASN A 129 10.59 -8.49 -6.88
N LEU A 130 10.62 -7.16 -6.81
CA LEU A 130 9.44 -6.33 -6.58
C LEU A 130 8.72 -6.07 -7.91
N ARG A 131 7.41 -6.34 -7.95
CA ARG A 131 6.55 -5.96 -9.06
C ARG A 131 5.84 -4.66 -8.70
N PHE A 132 6.17 -3.60 -9.40
CA PHE A 132 5.53 -2.30 -9.25
C PHE A 132 4.21 -2.25 -10.02
N VAL A 133 3.23 -1.58 -9.42
CA VAL A 133 1.94 -1.31 -10.06
C VAL A 133 2.13 -0.26 -11.13
N SER A 134 1.67 -0.55 -12.34
CA SER A 134 1.67 0.38 -13.47
C SER A 134 0.27 0.96 -13.72
N PHE A 135 0.19 2.00 -14.55
CA PHE A 135 -1.10 2.53 -15.04
C PHE A 135 -1.92 1.45 -15.75
N PHE A 136 -1.27 0.58 -16.51
CA PHE A 136 -1.93 -0.55 -17.17
C PHE A 136 -2.59 -1.50 -16.16
N ASP A 137 -1.94 -1.78 -15.01
CA ASP A 137 -2.53 -2.63 -13.96
C ASP A 137 -3.79 -1.98 -13.36
N LEU A 138 -3.82 -0.65 -13.23
CA LEU A 138 -4.99 0.10 -12.75
C LEU A 138 -6.14 0.01 -13.75
N ASP A 139 -5.89 0.22 -15.05
CA ASP A 139 -6.89 0.11 -16.10
C ASP A 139 -7.46 -1.31 -16.20
N MET A 140 -6.61 -2.32 -16.08
CA MET A 140 -7.04 -3.72 -16.05
C MET A 140 -7.89 -4.06 -14.82
N THR A 141 -7.63 -3.41 -13.69
CA THR A 141 -8.44 -3.58 -12.47
C THR A 141 -9.83 -2.98 -12.67
N ASP A 142 -9.93 -1.80 -13.27
CA ASP A 142 -11.20 -1.15 -13.60
C ASP A 142 -12.02 -1.98 -14.60
N LEU A 143 -11.37 -2.48 -15.64
CA LEU A 143 -12.02 -3.33 -16.64
C LEU A 143 -12.59 -4.62 -16.01
N LYS A 144 -11.84 -5.26 -15.11
CA LYS A 144 -12.32 -6.43 -14.34
C LYS A 144 -13.50 -6.07 -13.44
N ALA A 145 -13.50 -4.90 -12.83
CA ALA A 145 -14.60 -4.41 -11.99
C ALA A 145 -15.88 -4.20 -12.80
N LEU A 146 -15.77 -3.57 -13.99
CA LEU A 146 -16.88 -3.40 -14.93
C LEU A 146 -17.42 -4.74 -15.42
N GLY A 147 -16.56 -5.70 -15.73
CA GLY A 147 -16.96 -7.07 -16.13
C GLY A 147 -17.77 -7.77 -15.05
N ARG A 148 -17.32 -7.69 -13.79
CA ARG A 148 -18.04 -8.25 -12.63
C ARG A 148 -19.40 -7.54 -12.41
N PHE A 149 -19.43 -6.22 -12.54
CA PHE A 149 -20.67 -5.44 -12.42
C PHE A 149 -21.67 -5.85 -13.49
N ARG A 150 -21.25 -5.95 -14.75
CA ARG A 150 -22.09 -6.41 -15.87
C ARG A 150 -22.67 -7.81 -15.58
N GLN A 151 -21.86 -8.76 -15.13
CA GLN A 151 -22.33 -10.12 -14.80
C GLN A 151 -23.38 -10.09 -13.68
N LYS A 152 -23.15 -9.28 -12.61
CA LYS A 152 -24.10 -9.14 -11.52
C LYS A 152 -25.44 -8.59 -12.02
N THR A 153 -25.42 -7.57 -12.86
CA THR A 153 -26.62 -6.94 -13.44
C THR A 153 -27.38 -7.94 -14.33
N ILE A 154 -26.71 -8.72 -15.15
CA ILE A 154 -27.35 -9.77 -15.98
C ILE A 154 -28.03 -10.82 -15.09
N LYS A 155 -27.36 -11.29 -14.04
CA LYS A 155 -27.94 -12.25 -13.08
C LYS A 155 -29.17 -11.69 -12.37
N GLN A 156 -29.14 -10.42 -11.95
CA GLN A 156 -30.30 -9.76 -11.35
C GLN A 156 -31.47 -9.64 -12.33
N ARG A 157 -31.20 -9.22 -13.58
CA ARG A 157 -32.23 -9.18 -14.62
C ARG A 157 -32.88 -10.53 -14.86
N THR A 158 -32.08 -11.62 -14.94
CA THR A 158 -32.62 -12.97 -15.13
C THR A 158 -33.50 -13.41 -13.97
N ARG A 159 -33.09 -13.13 -12.71
CA ARG A 159 -33.90 -13.39 -11.52
C ARG A 159 -35.26 -12.70 -11.57
N LEU A 160 -35.26 -11.40 -11.87
CA LEU A 160 -36.51 -10.61 -11.97
C LEU A 160 -37.42 -11.15 -13.09
N LYS A 161 -36.86 -11.53 -14.25
CA LYS A 161 -37.67 -12.13 -15.32
C LYS A 161 -38.34 -13.43 -14.87
N ILE A 162 -37.63 -14.33 -14.19
CA ILE A 162 -38.18 -15.58 -13.68
C ILE A 162 -39.31 -15.29 -12.68
N GLN A 163 -39.13 -14.34 -11.77
CA GLN A 163 -40.17 -13.95 -10.79
C GLN A 163 -41.43 -13.39 -11.41
N LEU A 164 -41.33 -12.76 -12.59
CA LEU A 164 -42.49 -12.20 -13.29
C LEU A 164 -43.22 -13.24 -14.18
N THR A 165 -42.61 -14.40 -14.41
CA THR A 165 -43.23 -15.46 -15.24
C THR A 165 -43.76 -16.65 -14.40
N THR A 166 -43.60 -16.58 -13.09
CA THR A 166 -44.15 -17.55 -12.14
C THR A 166 -45.41 -16.99 -11.51
#